data_b476235770c95ac2c7e3a9b76eea92cd
#
_entry.id   b476235770c95ac2c7e3a9b76eea92cd
#
_cell.length_a   1.000
_cell.length_b   1.000
_cell.length_c   1.000
_cell.angle_alpha   90.00
_cell.angle_beta   90.00
_cell.angle_gamma   90.00
#
_symmetry.space_group_name_H-M   'P 1'
#
loop_
_entity.id
_entity.type
_entity.pdbx_description
1 polymer ?
#
loop_
_entity_poly.entity_id
_entity_poly.type
_entity_poly.pdbx_seq_one_letter_code
_entity_poly.pdbx_strand_id
1 'polypeptide(L)'
;MKKLITISVIFVVIAACDISERVEADYRNVIPLPHEIVMVDGNSFVVEKDTRILYPEDNVLLERNAQFLAGYIEETTGRRLKVEPGQGGNDENVIMLGLDASIDNPEGYELTVLPDRVTIKGQAANGVFYGLQTLRKSVPAIAYGSDIILPAAVIKDAPRFAYRGMMLDVGRHFFSVDFVKRYIDLLAMHNMNYFHWHLTEDQGWRIEIKKYPRLTEIGSIRKETGIGASRTEFDGKPYGGFYTQDEIREIVKYAQERYVTVIPEIDLPGHMLAALAAYPELGCTGGPYEVACHWGVFPDVLCLGNEKTYEFLEGVLSEVIELFPSKYIHIGGDEAPRTRWEMCPKCQGLAKKEGLRTDRKHSTEDRLQSYCMKRIERYLNERGRQIIGWDEILEGDVAPNATVMSWRGIRGGIKAAKLKHDVIMTPNDYMYFDYYQSDDKAQEPLAMGSGVTVEKVYGFEPVATELEKEEKKYILGVQANVWTEYIATPEHVEYMMVPRIAALAEVQWMMPEEKDYQEFLKRLSSLVGFYKRESVNYAKHILMK
;
A
#
# COMPACT_ATOMS: atom_id res chain seq x y z
N MET A 1 31.43 46.90 -72.84
CA MET A 1 30.95 47.44 -71.56
C MET A 1 30.13 46.34 -70.80
N LYS A 2 30.72 45.67 -69.90
CA LYS A 2 30.02 44.67 -69.08
C LYS A 2 29.56 45.33 -67.78
N LYS A 3 28.22 45.38 -67.55
CA LYS A 3 27.64 45.85 -66.33
C LYS A 3 27.69 44.77 -65.25
N LEU A 4 28.42 44.96 -64.21
CA LEU A 4 28.31 44.16 -62.97
C LEU A 4 27.03 44.56 -62.20
N ILE A 5 26.21 43.54 -61.94
CA ILE A 5 25.04 43.69 -61.09
C ILE A 5 25.49 43.14 -59.73
N THR A 6 25.60 43.99 -58.73
CA THR A 6 25.87 43.61 -57.35
C THR A 6 24.56 43.28 -56.65
N ILE A 7 24.35 42.00 -56.30
CA ILE A 7 23.18 41.56 -55.51
C ILE A 7 23.58 41.66 -54.04
N SER A 8 22.98 42.60 -53.34
CA SER A 8 23.06 42.69 -51.86
C SER A 8 22.09 41.68 -51.27
N VAL A 9 22.62 40.65 -50.63
CA VAL A 9 21.82 39.70 -49.81
C VAL A 9 21.64 40.32 -48.42
N ILE A 10 20.42 40.75 -48.10
CA ILE A 10 20.03 41.20 -46.77
C ILE A 10 19.73 39.92 -45.93
N PHE A 11 20.60 39.60 -44.98
CA PHE A 11 20.31 38.61 -43.94
C PHE A 11 19.33 39.23 -42.95
N VAL A 12 18.07 38.84 -43.00
CA VAL A 12 17.11 39.12 -41.93
C VAL A 12 17.35 38.07 -40.86
N VAL A 13 18.00 38.45 -39.77
CA VAL A 13 18.08 37.66 -38.56
C VAL A 13 16.69 37.76 -37.92
N ILE A 14 15.86 36.74 -38.12
CA ILE A 14 14.63 36.57 -37.36
C ILE A 14 15.11 36.07 -35.97
N ALA A 15 15.09 36.97 -34.99
CA ALA A 15 15.16 36.54 -33.59
C ALA A 15 13.88 35.73 -33.34
N ALA A 16 14.00 34.42 -33.36
CA ALA A 16 12.97 33.55 -32.84
C ALA A 16 12.92 33.85 -31.33
N CYS A 17 11.93 34.62 -30.90
CA CYS A 17 11.51 34.56 -29.49
C CYS A 17 11.07 33.10 -29.27
N ASP A 18 11.83 32.33 -28.53
CA ASP A 18 11.39 31.08 -27.95
C ASP A 18 10.22 31.39 -27.00
N ILE A 19 9.01 31.42 -27.56
CA ILE A 19 7.80 31.43 -26.74
C ILE A 19 7.67 29.99 -26.27
N SER A 20 8.17 29.70 -25.05
CA SER A 20 7.92 28.43 -24.41
C SER A 20 6.41 28.24 -24.28
N GLU A 21 5.91 27.08 -24.66
CA GLU A 21 4.51 26.73 -24.40
C GLU A 21 4.28 26.77 -22.88
N ARG A 22 3.11 27.23 -22.44
CA ARG A 22 2.78 27.35 -21.03
C ARG A 22 1.64 26.43 -20.68
N VAL A 23 1.78 25.68 -19.57
CA VAL A 23 0.74 24.81 -19.02
C VAL A 23 0.36 25.30 -17.64
N GLU A 24 -0.93 25.35 -17.37
CA GLU A 24 -1.47 25.84 -16.11
C GLU A 24 -1.86 24.66 -15.20
N ALA A 25 -1.50 24.76 -13.93
CA ALA A 25 -1.89 23.80 -12.90
C ALA A 25 -3.36 23.99 -12.50
N ASP A 26 -4.05 22.88 -12.23
CA ASP A 26 -5.39 22.87 -11.68
C ASP A 26 -5.42 22.06 -10.37
N TYR A 27 -5.44 22.75 -9.25
CA TYR A 27 -5.44 22.15 -7.91
C TYR A 27 -6.72 21.39 -7.59
N ARG A 28 -7.81 21.62 -8.34
CA ARG A 28 -9.09 20.91 -8.20
C ARG A 28 -9.13 19.62 -9.03
N ASN A 29 -8.11 19.40 -9.84
CA ASN A 29 -8.04 18.24 -10.75
C ASN A 29 -7.04 17.17 -10.27
N VAL A 30 -6.98 16.96 -8.96
CA VAL A 30 -6.06 15.99 -8.31
C VAL A 30 -6.82 14.91 -7.55
N ILE A 31 -6.20 13.75 -7.36
CA ILE A 31 -6.70 12.65 -6.53
C ILE A 31 -5.58 12.25 -5.52
N PRO A 32 -5.88 12.17 -4.21
CA PRO A 32 -7.11 12.64 -3.56
C PRO A 32 -7.27 14.16 -3.64
N LEU A 33 -8.52 14.64 -3.60
CA LEU A 33 -8.82 16.08 -3.61
C LEU A 33 -8.49 16.68 -2.24
N PRO A 34 -7.75 17.81 -2.17
CA PRO A 34 -7.53 18.54 -0.93
C PRO A 34 -8.80 19.11 -0.31
N HIS A 35 -8.88 19.13 1.02
CA HIS A 35 -10.03 19.62 1.77
C HIS A 35 -10.31 21.13 1.55
N GLU A 36 -9.27 21.95 1.49
CA GLU A 36 -9.42 23.40 1.35
C GLU A 36 -8.54 23.93 0.21
N ILE A 37 -9.16 24.55 -0.78
CA ILE A 37 -8.49 25.23 -1.89
C ILE A 37 -9.06 26.63 -2.02
N VAL A 38 -8.29 27.63 -1.64
CA VAL A 38 -8.66 29.05 -1.75
C VAL A 38 -7.79 29.69 -2.82
N MET A 39 -8.43 30.07 -3.95
CA MET A 39 -7.75 30.84 -4.97
C MET A 39 -7.55 32.27 -4.49
N VAL A 40 -6.39 32.85 -4.73
CA VAL A 40 -6.01 34.19 -4.31
C VAL A 40 -5.94 35.09 -5.54
N ASP A 41 -6.51 36.29 -5.45
CA ASP A 41 -6.36 37.27 -6.52
C ASP A 41 -4.89 37.70 -6.66
N GLY A 42 -4.38 37.70 -7.88
CA GLY A 42 -3.00 38.10 -8.15
C GLY A 42 -2.40 37.40 -9.36
N ASN A 43 -1.12 37.67 -9.59
CA ASN A 43 -0.37 36.99 -10.64
C ASN A 43 -0.01 35.57 -10.20
N SER A 44 0.08 34.67 -11.18
CA SER A 44 0.54 33.30 -10.99
C SER A 44 2.07 33.22 -10.79
N PHE A 45 2.54 32.21 -10.07
CA PHE A 45 3.95 31.84 -10.07
C PHE A 45 4.27 31.06 -11.36
N VAL A 46 5.42 31.34 -11.97
CA VAL A 46 5.87 30.61 -13.15
C VAL A 46 7.12 29.79 -12.79
N VAL A 47 7.04 28.48 -12.97
CA VAL A 47 8.21 27.61 -12.81
C VAL A 47 9.06 27.71 -14.07
N GLU A 48 10.16 28.40 -13.99
CA GLU A 48 11.13 28.63 -15.06
C GLU A 48 12.39 27.77 -14.88
N LYS A 49 13.31 27.81 -15.84
CA LYS A 49 14.54 27.02 -15.82
C LYS A 49 15.48 27.35 -14.65
N ASP A 50 15.42 28.58 -14.14
CA ASP A 50 16.23 29.12 -13.05
C ASP A 50 15.48 29.15 -11.70
N THR A 51 14.24 28.65 -11.66
CA THR A 51 13.52 28.41 -10.40
C THR A 51 14.33 27.42 -9.54
N ARG A 52 14.46 27.75 -8.25
CA ARG A 52 15.22 26.94 -7.28
C ARG A 52 14.28 26.29 -6.28
N ILE A 53 14.64 25.10 -5.82
CA ILE A 53 13.93 24.43 -4.71
C ILE A 53 14.82 24.55 -3.47
N LEU A 54 14.30 25.20 -2.44
CA LEU A 54 14.99 25.47 -1.19
C LEU A 54 14.44 24.57 -0.06
N TYR A 55 15.35 24.11 0.79
CA TYR A 55 15.01 23.36 2.01
C TYR A 55 15.88 23.83 3.19
N PRO A 56 15.43 23.71 4.45
CA PRO A 56 16.21 24.10 5.63
C PRO A 56 17.52 23.31 5.71
N GLU A 57 18.62 24.01 5.94
CA GLU A 57 19.94 23.40 6.15
C GLU A 57 19.87 22.32 7.24
N ASP A 58 20.63 21.24 7.11
CA ASP A 58 20.66 20.09 8.02
C ASP A 58 19.37 19.25 8.13
N ASN A 59 18.37 19.48 7.26
CA ASN A 59 17.16 18.65 7.22
C ASN A 59 17.17 17.63 6.06
N VAL A 60 17.74 16.46 6.30
CA VAL A 60 17.90 15.38 5.31
C VAL A 60 16.55 14.89 4.74
N LEU A 61 15.46 14.96 5.52
CA LEU A 61 14.14 14.54 5.06
C LEU A 61 13.56 15.55 4.07
N LEU A 62 13.71 16.86 4.33
CA LEU A 62 13.27 17.89 3.41
C LEU A 62 14.19 18.01 2.20
N GLU A 63 15.49 17.75 2.33
CA GLU A 63 16.39 17.59 1.18
C GLU A 63 15.87 16.50 0.23
N ARG A 64 15.52 15.33 0.76
CA ARG A 64 14.96 14.23 -0.03
C ARG A 64 13.65 14.64 -0.71
N ASN A 65 12.75 15.31 0.01
CA ASN A 65 11.52 15.84 -0.56
C ASN A 65 11.80 16.82 -1.70
N ALA A 66 12.78 17.71 -1.55
CA ALA A 66 13.21 18.64 -2.59
C ALA A 66 13.75 17.90 -3.83
N GLN A 67 14.51 16.82 -3.64
CA GLN A 67 14.97 15.97 -4.74
C GLN A 67 13.82 15.25 -5.45
N PHE A 68 12.79 14.76 -4.71
CA PHE A 68 11.57 14.21 -5.32
C PHE A 68 10.86 15.25 -6.16
N LEU A 69 10.68 16.48 -5.65
CA LEU A 69 10.03 17.56 -6.41
C LEU A 69 10.80 17.89 -7.69
N ALA A 70 12.13 18.02 -7.60
CA ALA A 70 12.98 18.25 -8.77
C ALA A 70 12.84 17.13 -9.81
N GLY A 71 12.77 15.88 -9.36
CA GLY A 71 12.52 14.71 -10.22
C GLY A 71 11.15 14.77 -10.90
N TYR A 72 10.09 15.07 -10.16
CA TYR A 72 8.72 15.16 -10.71
C TYR A 72 8.59 16.28 -11.76
N ILE A 73 9.24 17.43 -11.52
CA ILE A 73 9.28 18.51 -12.50
C ILE A 73 10.08 18.10 -13.73
N GLU A 74 11.21 17.42 -13.56
CA GLU A 74 12.02 16.89 -14.66
C GLU A 74 11.25 15.86 -15.50
N GLU A 75 10.55 14.92 -14.87
CA GLU A 75 9.70 13.93 -15.54
C GLU A 75 8.60 14.60 -16.39
N THR A 76 8.05 15.71 -15.91
CA THR A 76 6.95 16.43 -16.56
C THR A 76 7.46 17.33 -17.69
N THR A 77 8.52 18.13 -17.44
CA THR A 77 8.98 19.20 -18.33
C THR A 77 10.27 18.90 -19.10
N GLY A 78 11.01 17.87 -18.69
CA GLY A 78 12.38 17.60 -19.14
C GLY A 78 13.44 18.50 -18.53
N ARG A 79 13.09 19.34 -17.53
CA ARG A 79 14.00 20.30 -16.87
C ARG A 79 14.13 19.98 -15.40
N ARG A 80 15.35 19.71 -14.93
CA ARG A 80 15.62 19.51 -13.50
C ARG A 80 15.98 20.85 -12.85
N LEU A 81 15.22 21.21 -11.82
CA LEU A 81 15.48 22.41 -11.03
C LEU A 81 16.65 22.19 -10.06
N LYS A 82 17.35 23.30 -9.74
CA LYS A 82 18.42 23.28 -8.73
C LYS A 82 17.82 23.12 -7.34
N VAL A 83 18.35 22.17 -6.58
CA VAL A 83 18.02 21.94 -5.17
C VAL A 83 19.18 22.42 -4.31
N GLU A 84 18.93 23.27 -3.33
CA GLU A 84 19.94 23.81 -2.43
C GLU A 84 19.38 24.16 -1.04
N PRO A 85 20.22 24.14 0.02
CA PRO A 85 19.81 24.61 1.33
C PRO A 85 19.54 26.11 1.31
N GLY A 86 18.50 26.58 2.03
CA GLY A 86 18.16 27.99 2.15
C GLY A 86 16.85 28.21 2.91
N GLN A 87 16.69 29.40 3.47
CA GLN A 87 15.48 29.79 4.21
C GLN A 87 14.63 30.79 3.44
N GLY A 88 15.01 31.10 2.20
CA GLY A 88 14.20 31.89 1.27
C GLY A 88 14.08 33.39 1.54
N GLY A 89 14.49 33.95 2.64
CA GLY A 89 14.53 35.36 2.97
C GLY A 89 13.77 36.29 1.99
N ASN A 90 14.51 37.10 1.23
CA ASN A 90 14.04 37.94 0.13
C ASN A 90 14.19 37.24 -1.26
N ASP A 91 14.46 35.95 -1.29
CA ASP A 91 14.61 35.22 -2.56
C ASP A 91 13.28 35.22 -3.33
N GLU A 92 13.37 35.55 -4.61
CA GLU A 92 12.29 35.41 -5.58
C GLU A 92 12.50 34.19 -6.49
N ASN A 93 11.46 33.74 -7.17
CA ASN A 93 11.47 32.59 -8.07
C ASN A 93 11.96 31.29 -7.38
N VAL A 94 11.37 31.00 -6.21
CA VAL A 94 11.75 29.84 -5.38
C VAL A 94 10.54 29.01 -4.97
N ILE A 95 10.77 27.69 -4.84
CA ILE A 95 9.86 26.74 -4.18
C ILE A 95 10.51 26.36 -2.85
N MET A 96 9.87 26.69 -1.75
CA MET A 96 10.40 26.51 -0.40
C MET A 96 9.71 25.38 0.32
N LEU A 97 10.49 24.44 0.87
CA LEU A 97 10.00 23.38 1.74
C LEU A 97 10.28 23.74 3.20
N GLY A 98 9.32 23.49 4.08
CA GLY A 98 9.47 23.82 5.50
C GLY A 98 8.63 22.95 6.42
N LEU A 99 8.89 23.08 7.72
CA LEU A 99 8.06 22.50 8.77
C LEU A 99 7.32 23.60 9.51
N ASP A 100 6.08 23.31 9.94
CA ASP A 100 5.26 24.22 10.71
C ASP A 100 4.48 23.43 11.79
N ALA A 101 4.94 23.57 13.03
CA ALA A 101 4.35 22.86 14.17
C ALA A 101 2.93 23.34 14.54
N SER A 102 2.44 24.42 13.93
CA SER A 102 1.06 24.90 14.12
C SER A 102 0.02 24.14 13.31
N ILE A 103 0.44 23.30 12.36
CA ILE A 103 -0.44 22.40 11.63
C ILE A 103 -0.85 21.25 12.57
N ASP A 104 -2.15 21.11 12.84
CA ASP A 104 -2.65 20.18 13.86
C ASP A 104 -2.44 18.70 13.53
N ASN A 105 -2.60 18.29 12.26
CA ASN A 105 -2.46 16.89 11.87
C ASN A 105 -0.99 16.58 11.55
N PRO A 106 -0.40 15.50 12.14
CA PRO A 106 0.99 15.09 11.88
C PRO A 106 1.33 14.87 10.39
N GLU A 107 0.35 14.54 9.58
CA GLU A 107 0.47 14.32 8.14
C GLU A 107 -0.12 15.47 7.31
N GLY A 108 -0.57 16.55 7.98
CA GLY A 108 -1.14 17.73 7.34
C GLY A 108 -0.09 18.62 6.67
N TYR A 109 -0.54 19.39 5.68
CA TYR A 109 0.29 20.36 4.97
C TYR A 109 -0.48 21.62 4.59
N GLU A 110 0.29 22.70 4.34
CA GLU A 110 -0.15 23.92 3.68
C GLU A 110 0.74 24.16 2.45
N LEU A 111 0.12 24.33 1.28
CA LEU A 111 0.74 24.75 0.04
C LEU A 111 0.25 26.14 -0.30
N THR A 112 1.14 27.13 -0.24
CA THR A 112 0.85 28.53 -0.57
C THR A 112 1.61 28.93 -1.83
N VAL A 113 0.89 29.43 -2.83
CA VAL A 113 1.42 29.90 -4.09
C VAL A 113 1.20 31.41 -4.18
N LEU A 114 2.29 32.18 -4.22
CA LEU A 114 2.33 33.63 -4.43
C LEU A 114 3.13 33.93 -5.70
N PRO A 115 3.03 35.16 -6.28
CA PRO A 115 3.69 35.45 -7.56
C PRO A 115 5.22 35.30 -7.56
N ASP A 116 5.86 35.51 -6.41
CA ASP A 116 7.31 35.47 -6.22
C ASP A 116 7.83 34.16 -5.66
N ARG A 117 6.97 33.35 -5.04
CA ARG A 117 7.35 32.08 -4.38
C ARG A 117 6.23 31.08 -4.21
N VAL A 118 6.62 29.83 -4.11
CA VAL A 118 5.77 28.72 -3.63
C VAL A 118 6.30 28.26 -2.28
N THR A 119 5.44 28.01 -1.32
CA THR A 119 5.83 27.46 -0.01
C THR A 119 5.02 26.21 0.28
N ILE A 120 5.69 25.11 0.63
CA ILE A 120 5.07 23.85 1.05
C ILE A 120 5.53 23.55 2.46
N LYS A 121 4.63 23.62 3.41
CA LYS A 121 4.88 23.33 4.83
C LYS A 121 4.07 22.13 5.28
N GLY A 122 4.65 21.29 6.10
CA GLY A 122 3.98 20.21 6.80
C GLY A 122 4.25 20.26 8.29
N GLN A 123 3.38 19.63 9.12
CA GLN A 123 3.74 19.45 10.52
C GLN A 123 5.02 18.60 10.63
N ALA A 124 5.13 17.57 9.78
CA ALA A 124 6.32 16.73 9.61
C ALA A 124 6.66 16.58 8.12
N ALA A 125 7.78 15.92 7.83
CA ALA A 125 8.27 15.80 6.46
C ALA A 125 7.35 14.97 5.53
N ASN A 126 6.57 14.04 6.06
CA ASN A 126 5.54 13.32 5.31
C ASN A 126 4.39 14.23 4.87
N GLY A 127 3.96 15.22 5.69
CA GLY A 127 3.00 16.24 5.29
C GLY A 127 3.52 17.05 4.10
N VAL A 128 4.79 17.49 4.15
CA VAL A 128 5.44 18.15 2.99
C VAL A 128 5.40 17.26 1.75
N PHE A 129 5.70 15.96 1.89
CA PHE A 129 5.63 15.00 0.79
C PHE A 129 4.24 14.91 0.16
N TYR A 130 3.16 14.90 0.96
CA TYR A 130 1.79 14.92 0.41
C TYR A 130 1.47 16.24 -0.30
N GLY A 131 1.97 17.39 0.20
CA GLY A 131 1.91 18.66 -0.50
C GLY A 131 2.62 18.63 -1.86
N LEU A 132 3.78 17.95 -1.95
CA LEU A 132 4.47 17.72 -3.23
C LEU A 132 3.63 16.84 -4.17
N GLN A 133 2.96 15.80 -3.68
CA GLN A 133 2.09 14.96 -4.50
C GLN A 133 0.89 15.74 -5.05
N THR A 134 0.34 16.67 -4.27
CA THR A 134 -0.72 17.56 -4.74
C THR A 134 -0.22 18.49 -5.82
N LEU A 135 0.93 19.14 -5.63
CA LEU A 135 1.55 20.00 -6.66
C LEU A 135 1.88 19.19 -7.92
N ARG A 136 2.49 18.00 -7.79
CA ARG A 136 2.78 17.11 -8.92
C ARG A 136 1.53 16.81 -9.76
N LYS A 137 0.44 16.41 -9.10
CA LYS A 137 -0.79 15.96 -9.75
C LYS A 137 -1.65 17.11 -10.29
N SER A 138 -1.44 18.35 -9.84
CA SER A 138 -2.13 19.53 -10.36
C SER A 138 -1.65 19.96 -11.75
N VAL A 139 -0.45 19.53 -12.15
CA VAL A 139 0.14 19.82 -13.45
C VAL A 139 -0.17 18.68 -14.44
N PRO A 140 -0.40 18.97 -15.74
CA PRO A 140 -0.51 17.89 -16.74
C PRO A 140 0.66 16.93 -16.68
N ALA A 141 0.40 15.63 -16.81
CA ALA A 141 1.43 14.59 -16.67
C ALA A 141 2.60 14.73 -17.65
N ILE A 142 2.37 15.36 -18.80
CA ILE A 142 3.37 15.63 -19.85
C ILE A 142 3.24 17.09 -20.25
N ALA A 143 4.33 17.85 -20.11
CA ALA A 143 4.45 19.25 -20.47
C ALA A 143 5.89 19.56 -20.94
N TYR A 144 6.42 18.73 -21.81
CA TYR A 144 7.81 18.77 -22.26
C TYR A 144 8.15 20.12 -22.90
N GLY A 145 9.19 20.78 -22.40
CA GLY A 145 9.67 22.08 -22.87
C GLY A 145 8.80 23.27 -22.42
N SER A 146 7.67 23.05 -21.77
CA SER A 146 6.76 24.10 -21.31
C SER A 146 7.19 24.70 -19.98
N ASP A 147 6.78 25.95 -19.74
CA ASP A 147 6.80 26.55 -18.40
C ASP A 147 5.50 26.19 -17.67
N ILE A 148 5.60 25.92 -16.37
CA ILE A 148 4.44 25.59 -15.54
C ILE A 148 3.94 26.88 -14.90
N ILE A 149 2.66 27.20 -15.11
CA ILE A 149 1.97 28.30 -14.43
C ILE A 149 1.25 27.71 -13.22
N LEU A 150 1.55 28.22 -12.04
CA LEU A 150 0.89 27.89 -10.78
C LEU A 150 0.02 29.08 -10.36
N PRO A 151 -1.32 29.01 -10.51
CA PRO A 151 -2.22 30.08 -10.05
C PRO A 151 -2.06 30.35 -8.56
N ALA A 152 -2.16 31.62 -8.16
CA ALA A 152 -2.04 31.99 -6.75
C ALA A 152 -3.14 31.34 -5.91
N ALA A 153 -2.75 30.62 -4.86
CA ALA A 153 -3.66 29.85 -4.03
C ALA A 153 -3.09 29.53 -2.65
N VAL A 154 -3.98 29.26 -1.71
CA VAL A 154 -3.67 28.62 -0.43
C VAL A 154 -4.44 27.31 -0.35
N ILE A 155 -3.72 26.23 -0.15
CA ILE A 155 -4.27 24.87 -0.06
C ILE A 155 -3.91 24.31 1.31
N LYS A 156 -4.93 23.87 2.09
CA LYS A 156 -4.73 23.20 3.37
C LYS A 156 -5.36 21.85 3.34
N ASP A 157 -4.62 20.86 3.78
CA ASP A 157 -5.06 19.47 3.63
C ASP A 157 -4.42 18.55 4.67
N ALA A 158 -5.14 17.46 4.96
CA ALA A 158 -4.68 16.39 5.84
C ALA A 158 -5.50 15.11 5.60
N PRO A 159 -4.93 13.92 5.81
CA PRO A 159 -5.69 12.70 5.65
C PRO A 159 -6.75 12.51 6.74
N ARG A 160 -7.90 11.95 6.37
CA ARG A 160 -8.96 11.54 7.29
C ARG A 160 -8.49 10.40 8.21
N PHE A 161 -7.83 9.40 7.65
CA PHE A 161 -7.37 8.21 8.37
C PHE A 161 -5.85 8.17 8.49
N ALA A 162 -5.38 7.79 9.69
CA ALA A 162 -3.97 7.57 9.94
C ALA A 162 -3.42 6.30 9.26
N TYR A 163 -4.27 5.30 9.02
CA TYR A 163 -3.92 4.07 8.30
C TYR A 163 -4.53 4.10 6.89
N ARG A 164 -3.67 4.09 5.87
CA ARG A 164 -4.05 4.10 4.46
C ARG A 164 -3.21 3.06 3.73
N GLY A 165 -3.74 1.84 3.62
CA GLY A 165 -2.97 0.68 3.21
C GLY A 165 -3.41 0.03 1.91
N MET A 166 -2.49 -0.78 1.40
CA MET A 166 -2.75 -1.76 0.37
C MET A 166 -1.86 -2.98 0.56
N MET A 167 -2.39 -4.19 0.31
CA MET A 167 -1.69 -5.46 0.45
C MET A 167 -1.33 -6.05 -0.92
N LEU A 168 -0.16 -6.70 -0.99
CA LEU A 168 0.24 -7.57 -2.10
C LEU A 168 0.60 -8.95 -1.56
N ASP A 169 -0.09 -9.97 -2.07
CA ASP A 169 0.25 -11.37 -1.89
C ASP A 169 1.40 -11.77 -2.81
N VAL A 170 2.52 -12.21 -2.23
CA VAL A 170 3.66 -12.76 -2.97
C VAL A 170 3.85 -14.25 -2.73
N GLY A 171 2.99 -14.85 -1.91
CA GLY A 171 2.99 -16.29 -1.60
C GLY A 171 2.47 -17.12 -2.77
N ARG A 172 1.29 -16.80 -3.33
CA ARG A 172 0.70 -17.50 -4.48
C ARG A 172 1.51 -17.26 -5.75
N HIS A 173 1.81 -16.00 -6.08
CA HIS A 173 2.75 -15.65 -7.14
C HIS A 173 3.82 -14.69 -6.63
N PHE A 174 5.07 -15.00 -6.97
CA PHE A 174 6.26 -14.24 -6.56
C PHE A 174 6.52 -13.09 -7.53
N PHE A 175 6.87 -11.92 -7.00
CA PHE A 175 7.19 -10.73 -7.79
C PHE A 175 8.61 -10.25 -7.49
N SER A 176 9.27 -9.67 -8.49
CA SER A 176 10.64 -9.16 -8.34
C SER A 176 10.73 -7.96 -7.40
N VAL A 177 11.92 -7.71 -6.87
CA VAL A 177 12.23 -6.52 -6.05
C VAL A 177 11.84 -5.23 -6.78
N ASP A 178 12.13 -5.14 -8.07
CA ASP A 178 11.81 -3.97 -8.89
C ASP A 178 10.29 -3.74 -8.98
N PHE A 179 9.50 -4.81 -9.12
CA PHE A 179 8.06 -4.66 -9.13
C PHE A 179 7.50 -4.26 -7.76
N VAL A 180 8.02 -4.82 -6.67
CA VAL A 180 7.60 -4.41 -5.32
C VAL A 180 7.90 -2.93 -5.07
N LYS A 181 9.04 -2.41 -5.54
CA LYS A 181 9.35 -0.97 -5.51
C LYS A 181 8.36 -0.15 -6.35
N ARG A 182 8.03 -0.61 -7.56
CA ARG A 182 7.04 0.03 -8.41
C ARG A 182 5.65 0.05 -7.75
N TYR A 183 5.27 -1.03 -7.06
CA TYR A 183 4.05 -1.08 -6.25
C TYR A 183 4.05 -0.01 -5.17
N ILE A 184 5.16 0.15 -4.45
CA ILE A 184 5.35 1.21 -3.44
C ILE A 184 5.25 2.61 -4.05
N ASP A 185 5.79 2.84 -5.25
CA ASP A 185 5.66 4.12 -5.97
C ASP A 185 4.19 4.45 -6.29
N LEU A 186 3.41 3.44 -6.69
CA LEU A 186 1.97 3.60 -6.91
C LEU A 186 1.24 3.95 -5.60
N LEU A 187 1.59 3.30 -4.48
CA LEU A 187 1.02 3.65 -3.18
C LEU A 187 1.34 5.10 -2.79
N ALA A 188 2.60 5.50 -2.91
CA ALA A 188 3.07 6.84 -2.59
C ALA A 188 2.40 7.93 -3.46
N MET A 189 2.20 7.67 -4.76
CA MET A 189 1.49 8.56 -5.68
C MET A 189 0.02 8.79 -5.24
N HIS A 190 -0.59 7.79 -4.59
CA HIS A 190 -1.96 7.85 -4.08
C HIS A 190 -2.06 8.24 -2.60
N ASN A 191 -0.98 8.80 -2.02
CA ASN A 191 -0.90 9.25 -0.63
C ASN A 191 -1.16 8.14 0.42
N MET A 192 -0.88 6.88 0.09
CA MET A 192 -0.93 5.76 1.02
C MET A 192 0.36 5.68 1.83
N ASN A 193 0.25 5.23 3.09
CA ASN A 193 1.36 5.20 4.03
C ASN A 193 1.67 3.81 4.60
N TYR A 194 0.92 2.78 4.19
CA TYR A 194 1.19 1.39 4.60
C TYR A 194 1.18 0.45 3.39
N PHE A 195 2.21 -0.39 3.33
CA PHE A 195 2.31 -1.52 2.44
C PHE A 195 2.24 -2.80 3.28
N HIS A 196 1.15 -3.55 3.19
CA HIS A 196 1.00 -4.85 3.80
C HIS A 196 1.57 -5.91 2.85
N TRP A 197 2.66 -6.56 3.25
CA TRP A 197 3.38 -7.53 2.44
C TRP A 197 3.12 -8.94 2.94
N HIS A 198 2.25 -9.68 2.22
CA HIS A 198 1.89 -11.06 2.56
C HIS A 198 2.96 -12.01 2.03
N LEU A 199 3.85 -12.45 2.94
CA LEU A 199 5.13 -13.11 2.61
C LEU A 199 5.10 -14.62 2.69
N THR A 200 4.08 -15.23 3.31
CA THR A 200 4.05 -16.67 3.56
C THR A 200 2.67 -17.25 3.30
N GLU A 201 2.66 -18.40 2.61
CA GLU A 201 1.44 -19.06 2.18
C GLU A 201 1.66 -20.57 1.97
N ASP A 202 0.59 -21.34 1.82
CA ASP A 202 0.64 -22.79 1.53
C ASP A 202 1.43 -23.12 0.25
N GLN A 203 1.38 -22.20 -0.74
CA GLN A 203 2.00 -22.37 -2.06
C GLN A 203 3.41 -21.79 -2.14
N GLY A 204 3.88 -21.13 -1.08
CA GLY A 204 5.25 -20.62 -1.05
C GLY A 204 5.60 -19.74 0.14
N TRP A 205 6.75 -20.02 0.72
CA TRP A 205 7.40 -19.19 1.73
C TRP A 205 8.38 -18.24 1.04
N ARG A 206 8.22 -16.92 1.23
CA ARG A 206 8.92 -15.92 0.41
C ARG A 206 9.97 -15.08 1.15
N ILE A 207 10.20 -15.30 2.43
CA ILE A 207 11.16 -14.54 3.24
C ILE A 207 12.30 -15.43 3.72
N GLU A 208 13.56 -15.01 3.50
CA GLU A 208 14.73 -15.69 4.04
C GLU A 208 14.75 -15.58 5.58
N ILE A 209 14.81 -16.73 6.25
CA ILE A 209 15.03 -16.85 7.69
C ILE A 209 16.29 -17.68 7.90
N LYS A 210 17.38 -17.04 8.30
CA LYS A 210 18.71 -17.67 8.39
C LYS A 210 18.74 -18.82 9.39
N LYS A 211 17.98 -18.71 10.46
CA LYS A 211 17.83 -19.77 11.46
C LYS A 211 17.12 -21.01 10.90
N TYR A 212 16.29 -20.85 9.87
CA TYR A 212 15.49 -21.90 9.28
C TYR A 212 15.66 -21.97 7.75
N PRO A 213 16.85 -22.33 7.22
CA PRO A 213 17.17 -22.23 5.80
C PRO A 213 16.28 -23.09 4.90
N ARG A 214 15.75 -24.22 5.40
CA ARG A 214 14.85 -25.07 4.63
C ARG A 214 13.53 -24.39 4.24
N LEU A 215 13.15 -23.28 4.89
CA LEU A 215 12.00 -22.49 4.51
C LEU A 215 12.14 -21.93 3.08
N THR A 216 13.35 -21.52 2.69
CA THR A 216 13.63 -21.05 1.33
C THR A 216 14.16 -22.14 0.41
N GLU A 217 14.89 -23.13 0.93
CA GLU A 217 15.38 -24.27 0.13
C GLU A 217 14.25 -25.21 -0.35
N ILE A 218 13.22 -25.41 0.46
CA ILE A 218 12.08 -26.31 0.21
C ILE A 218 10.78 -25.52 0.08
N GLY A 219 10.46 -24.71 1.11
CA GLY A 219 9.18 -24.04 1.21
C GLY A 219 8.93 -22.97 0.15
N SER A 220 9.98 -22.44 -0.49
CA SER A 220 9.83 -21.42 -1.53
C SER A 220 9.51 -21.99 -2.92
N ILE A 221 9.53 -23.33 -3.09
CA ILE A 221 9.42 -23.97 -4.40
C ILE A 221 8.27 -25.00 -4.38
N ARG A 222 7.29 -24.83 -5.30
CA ARG A 222 6.29 -25.86 -5.59
C ARG A 222 6.61 -26.57 -6.90
N LYS A 223 6.22 -27.84 -7.04
CA LYS A 223 6.57 -28.67 -8.19
C LYS A 223 5.88 -28.26 -9.49
N GLU A 224 4.69 -27.67 -9.38
CA GLU A 224 3.85 -27.25 -10.50
C GLU A 224 2.79 -26.26 -9.99
N THR A 225 2.06 -25.59 -10.89
CA THR A 225 0.99 -24.66 -10.51
C THR A 225 -0.33 -25.07 -11.17
N GLY A 226 -1.43 -25.03 -10.40
CA GLY A 226 -2.78 -25.26 -10.89
C GLY A 226 -3.19 -24.25 -11.98
N ILE A 227 -3.83 -24.73 -13.05
CA ILE A 227 -4.27 -23.89 -14.17
C ILE A 227 -5.62 -23.25 -13.82
N GLY A 228 -5.63 -21.92 -13.70
CA GLY A 228 -6.83 -21.18 -13.32
C GLY A 228 -7.42 -21.68 -12.00
N ALA A 229 -8.71 -21.99 -11.97
CA ALA A 229 -9.41 -22.50 -10.80
C ALA A 229 -9.35 -24.04 -10.65
N SER A 230 -8.63 -24.75 -11.54
CA SER A 230 -8.55 -26.19 -11.52
C SER A 230 -7.72 -26.71 -10.33
N ARG A 231 -8.21 -27.76 -9.69
CA ARG A 231 -7.48 -28.51 -8.65
C ARG A 231 -6.85 -29.80 -9.16
N THR A 232 -7.02 -30.10 -10.44
CA THR A 232 -6.60 -31.36 -11.08
C THR A 232 -5.77 -31.15 -12.33
N GLU A 233 -5.74 -29.96 -12.90
CA GLU A 233 -4.95 -29.60 -14.06
C GLU A 233 -3.79 -28.67 -13.63
N PHE A 234 -2.57 -29.05 -14.02
CA PHE A 234 -1.36 -28.35 -13.60
C PHE A 234 -0.49 -28.04 -14.83
N ASP A 235 0.36 -27.03 -14.71
CA ASP A 235 1.28 -26.61 -15.78
C ASP A 235 2.52 -27.49 -15.91
N GLY A 236 2.76 -28.39 -14.94
CA GLY A 236 3.90 -29.30 -14.90
C GLY A 236 5.26 -28.60 -14.77
N LYS A 237 5.32 -27.36 -14.30
CA LYS A 237 6.54 -26.56 -14.20
C LYS A 237 6.83 -26.18 -12.75
N PRO A 238 8.05 -26.42 -12.26
CA PRO A 238 8.44 -25.88 -10.96
C PRO A 238 8.30 -24.35 -10.91
N TYR A 239 7.76 -23.84 -9.80
CA TYR A 239 7.58 -22.43 -9.57
C TYR A 239 8.08 -22.05 -8.19
N GLY A 240 8.82 -20.93 -8.08
CA GLY A 240 9.34 -20.48 -6.80
C GLY A 240 10.03 -19.13 -6.86
N GLY A 241 10.53 -18.73 -5.72
CA GLY A 241 11.22 -17.47 -5.47
C GLY A 241 11.12 -17.07 -4.01
N PHE A 242 12.05 -16.29 -3.54
CA PHE A 242 12.03 -15.70 -2.21
C PHE A 242 12.87 -14.43 -2.21
N TYR A 243 12.69 -13.60 -1.20
CA TYR A 243 13.51 -12.41 -0.96
C TYR A 243 14.58 -12.72 0.09
N THR A 244 15.82 -12.39 -0.24
CA THR A 244 16.92 -12.39 0.73
C THR A 244 16.73 -11.27 1.75
N GLN A 245 17.34 -11.40 2.92
CA GLN A 245 17.25 -10.33 3.93
C GLN A 245 17.81 -8.99 3.45
N ASP A 246 18.77 -9.01 2.54
CA ASP A 246 19.34 -7.77 1.97
C ASP A 246 18.36 -7.11 0.99
N GLU A 247 17.66 -7.88 0.16
CA GLU A 247 16.57 -7.37 -0.70
C GLU A 247 15.40 -6.82 0.13
N ILE A 248 15.07 -7.46 1.26
CA ILE A 248 14.04 -6.96 2.18
C ILE A 248 14.46 -5.60 2.77
N ARG A 249 15.70 -5.47 3.25
CA ARG A 249 16.22 -4.19 3.77
C ARG A 249 16.20 -3.10 2.71
N GLU A 250 16.53 -3.44 1.47
CA GLU A 250 16.48 -2.53 0.32
C GLU A 250 15.05 -2.03 0.08
N ILE A 251 14.06 -2.94 0.04
CA ILE A 251 12.63 -2.60 -0.14
C ILE A 251 12.11 -1.75 1.04
N VAL A 252 12.42 -2.13 2.28
CA VAL A 252 11.99 -1.39 3.47
C VAL A 252 12.55 0.02 3.46
N LYS A 253 13.83 0.19 3.12
CA LYS A 253 14.46 1.51 2.98
C LYS A 253 13.81 2.33 1.87
N TYR A 254 13.57 1.73 0.71
CA TYR A 254 12.91 2.37 -0.43
C TYR A 254 11.51 2.89 -0.08
N ALA A 255 10.73 2.09 0.67
CA ALA A 255 9.41 2.46 1.16
C ALA A 255 9.48 3.62 2.17
N GLN A 256 10.40 3.54 3.15
CA GLN A 256 10.62 4.60 4.14
C GLN A 256 10.98 5.94 3.51
N GLU A 257 11.75 5.94 2.44
CA GLU A 257 12.10 7.14 1.69
C GLU A 257 10.87 7.83 1.08
N ARG A 258 9.77 7.08 0.87
CA ARG A 258 8.47 7.53 0.35
C ARG A 258 7.38 7.63 1.41
N TYR A 259 7.78 7.58 2.69
CA TYR A 259 6.86 7.60 3.83
C TYR A 259 5.83 6.47 3.85
N VAL A 260 6.17 5.32 3.24
CA VAL A 260 5.40 4.09 3.28
C VAL A 260 6.02 3.13 4.28
N THR A 261 5.26 2.70 5.27
CA THR A 261 5.66 1.69 6.25
C THR A 261 5.30 0.30 5.73
N VAL A 262 6.27 -0.60 5.69
CA VAL A 262 6.04 -1.99 5.29
C VAL A 262 5.63 -2.81 6.51
N ILE A 263 4.43 -3.43 6.46
CA ILE A 263 3.94 -4.38 7.45
C ILE A 263 4.14 -5.78 6.90
N PRO A 264 5.05 -6.59 7.46
CA PRO A 264 5.20 -7.98 7.04
C PRO A 264 4.06 -8.83 7.60
N GLU A 265 3.59 -9.79 6.81
CA GLU A 265 2.71 -10.85 7.28
C GLU A 265 3.44 -12.20 7.25
N ILE A 266 3.41 -12.86 8.41
CA ILE A 266 3.74 -14.27 8.59
C ILE A 266 2.45 -14.94 9.06
N ASP A 267 1.74 -15.53 8.12
CA ASP A 267 0.44 -16.12 8.41
C ASP A 267 0.57 -17.37 9.27
N LEU A 268 -0.24 -17.44 10.33
CA LEU A 268 -0.27 -18.54 11.29
C LEU A 268 -1.65 -18.63 11.99
N PRO A 269 -2.07 -19.78 12.48
CA PRO A 269 -1.46 -21.10 12.39
C PRO A 269 -1.89 -21.90 11.16
N GLY A 270 -2.81 -21.39 10.35
CA GLY A 270 -3.18 -21.83 9.01
C GLY A 270 -2.17 -21.36 7.96
N HIS A 271 -2.40 -21.68 6.68
CA HIS A 271 -1.58 -21.25 5.53
C HIS A 271 -0.07 -21.49 5.69
N MET A 272 0.27 -22.59 6.40
CA MET A 272 1.64 -22.95 6.77
C MET A 272 2.17 -24.20 6.05
N LEU A 273 1.49 -24.68 5.00
CA LEU A 273 1.87 -25.95 4.36
C LEU A 273 3.28 -25.90 3.73
N ALA A 274 3.70 -24.75 3.21
CA ALA A 274 5.07 -24.58 2.74
C ALA A 274 6.11 -24.70 3.87
N ALA A 275 5.81 -24.15 5.05
CA ALA A 275 6.65 -24.31 6.24
C ALA A 275 6.63 -25.76 6.76
N LEU A 276 5.46 -26.42 6.73
CA LEU A 276 5.33 -27.82 7.11
C LEU A 276 6.07 -28.76 6.16
N ALA A 277 6.10 -28.46 4.86
CA ALA A 277 6.91 -29.21 3.90
C ALA A 277 8.41 -29.13 4.23
N ALA A 278 8.86 -27.97 4.72
CA ALA A 278 10.23 -27.75 5.16
C ALA A 278 10.53 -28.38 6.53
N TYR A 279 9.60 -28.30 7.49
CA TYR A 279 9.74 -28.76 8.88
C TYR A 279 8.51 -29.56 9.31
N PRO A 280 8.37 -30.82 8.86
CA PRO A 280 7.15 -31.62 9.06
C PRO A 280 6.83 -31.91 10.52
N GLU A 281 7.81 -31.87 11.41
CA GLU A 281 7.62 -32.05 12.86
C GLU A 281 6.78 -30.95 13.51
N LEU A 282 6.54 -29.80 12.83
CA LEU A 282 5.68 -28.71 13.29
C LEU A 282 4.19 -28.99 13.09
N GLY A 283 3.84 -29.92 12.22
CA GLY A 283 2.45 -30.30 11.97
C GLY A 283 1.93 -31.39 12.92
N CYS A 284 0.60 -31.51 13.00
CA CYS A 284 -0.06 -32.47 13.88
C CYS A 284 0.20 -33.94 13.52
N THR A 285 0.38 -34.24 12.24
CA THR A 285 0.61 -35.62 11.74
C THR A 285 2.10 -35.97 11.61
N GLY A 286 2.99 -34.95 11.63
CA GLY A 286 4.42 -35.15 11.42
C GLY A 286 4.82 -35.39 9.96
N GLY A 287 3.92 -35.22 9.03
CA GLY A 287 4.16 -35.35 7.57
C GLY A 287 4.06 -36.78 7.03
N PRO A 288 4.51 -37.01 5.79
CA PRO A 288 5.14 -36.01 4.91
C PRO A 288 4.14 -34.94 4.41
N TYR A 289 4.63 -33.70 4.18
CA TYR A 289 3.88 -32.61 3.57
C TYR A 289 4.58 -32.15 2.29
N GLU A 290 3.82 -31.61 1.35
CA GLU A 290 4.31 -30.99 0.13
C GLU A 290 3.84 -29.52 0.07
N VAL A 291 4.63 -28.66 -0.56
CA VAL A 291 4.20 -27.29 -0.89
C VAL A 291 3.01 -27.35 -1.83
N ALA A 292 1.94 -26.62 -1.53
CA ALA A 292 0.70 -26.69 -2.29
C ALA A 292 0.90 -26.23 -3.75
N CYS A 293 0.22 -26.91 -4.67
CA CYS A 293 0.26 -26.61 -6.10
C CYS A 293 -1.04 -26.01 -6.63
N HIS A 294 -2.08 -25.92 -5.82
CA HIS A 294 -3.38 -25.35 -6.16
C HIS A 294 -3.86 -24.42 -5.05
N TRP A 295 -4.94 -23.70 -5.31
CA TRP A 295 -5.50 -22.70 -4.41
C TRP A 295 -6.54 -23.29 -3.47
N GLY A 296 -6.64 -22.77 -2.26
CA GLY A 296 -7.66 -23.16 -1.28
C GLY A 296 -7.14 -23.24 0.15
N VAL A 297 -8.01 -23.70 1.04
CA VAL A 297 -7.74 -23.93 2.45
C VAL A 297 -7.32 -25.38 2.67
N PHE A 298 -6.21 -25.61 3.35
CA PHE A 298 -5.64 -26.92 3.57
C PHE A 298 -5.84 -27.38 5.02
N PRO A 299 -6.09 -28.69 5.26
CA PRO A 299 -6.38 -29.18 6.61
C PRO A 299 -5.14 -29.22 7.51
N ASP A 300 -3.94 -29.22 6.95
CA ASP A 300 -2.70 -29.33 7.70
C ASP A 300 -2.21 -27.95 8.15
N VAL A 301 -2.22 -27.74 9.45
CA VAL A 301 -1.88 -26.52 10.16
C VAL A 301 -0.81 -26.77 11.21
N LEU A 302 -0.24 -25.72 11.78
CA LEU A 302 0.73 -25.86 12.88
C LEU A 302 0.12 -26.60 14.07
N CYS A 303 0.90 -27.50 14.66
CA CYS A 303 0.53 -28.23 15.87
C CYS A 303 0.68 -27.36 17.12
N LEU A 304 -0.42 -26.81 17.62
CA LEU A 304 -0.41 -25.87 18.75
C LEU A 304 -0.04 -26.52 20.09
N GLY A 305 -0.17 -27.86 20.19
CA GLY A 305 0.27 -28.62 21.36
C GLY A 305 1.76 -28.99 21.36
N ASN A 306 2.51 -28.56 20.37
CA ASN A 306 3.94 -28.82 20.22
C ASN A 306 4.76 -27.58 20.58
N GLU A 307 5.59 -27.65 21.62
CA GLU A 307 6.42 -26.52 22.03
C GLU A 307 7.40 -26.06 20.94
N LYS A 308 7.90 -26.99 20.11
CA LYS A 308 8.75 -26.67 18.97
C LYS A 308 8.09 -25.72 17.96
N THR A 309 6.75 -25.72 17.88
CA THR A 309 6.00 -24.76 17.06
C THR A 309 6.24 -23.34 17.52
N TYR A 310 6.22 -23.10 18.81
CA TYR A 310 6.46 -21.77 19.36
C TYR A 310 7.93 -21.36 19.29
N GLU A 311 8.86 -22.30 19.52
CA GLU A 311 10.31 -22.05 19.31
C GLU A 311 10.60 -21.67 17.87
N PHE A 312 9.91 -22.30 16.90
CA PHE A 312 9.98 -21.98 15.48
C PHE A 312 9.40 -20.57 15.21
N LEU A 313 8.17 -20.31 15.63
CA LEU A 313 7.51 -19.02 15.40
C LEU A 313 8.29 -17.85 16.04
N GLU A 314 8.74 -18.01 17.28
CA GLU A 314 9.57 -17.01 17.95
C GLU A 314 10.91 -16.80 17.24
N GLY A 315 11.51 -17.87 16.69
CA GLY A 315 12.73 -17.78 15.89
C GLY A 315 12.54 -17.07 14.57
N VAL A 316 11.43 -17.32 13.84
CA VAL A 316 11.05 -16.61 12.62
C VAL A 316 10.80 -15.13 12.94
N LEU A 317 9.93 -14.86 13.90
CA LEU A 317 9.53 -13.50 14.25
C LEU A 317 10.69 -12.66 14.80
N SER A 318 11.71 -13.27 15.42
CA SER A 318 12.89 -12.53 15.86
C SER A 318 13.66 -11.91 14.67
N GLU A 319 13.82 -12.65 13.57
CA GLU A 319 14.47 -12.11 12.36
C GLU A 319 13.56 -11.11 11.62
N VAL A 320 12.24 -11.36 11.59
CA VAL A 320 11.26 -10.41 11.02
C VAL A 320 11.31 -9.05 11.73
N ILE A 321 11.37 -9.03 13.06
CA ILE A 321 11.47 -7.80 13.85
C ILE A 321 12.73 -6.99 13.51
N GLU A 322 13.84 -7.66 13.23
CA GLU A 322 15.11 -7.00 12.85
C GLU A 322 15.06 -6.40 11.44
N LEU A 323 14.30 -7.03 10.54
CA LEU A 323 14.17 -6.59 9.14
C LEU A 323 13.17 -5.45 8.96
N PHE A 324 12.09 -5.46 9.75
CA PHE A 324 10.98 -4.52 9.59
C PHE A 324 10.84 -3.59 10.82
N PRO A 325 11.07 -2.29 10.65
CA PRO A 325 10.93 -1.31 11.73
C PRO A 325 9.48 -0.98 12.09
N SER A 326 8.50 -1.53 11.36
CA SER A 326 7.07 -1.32 11.60
C SER A 326 6.69 -1.63 13.05
N LYS A 327 5.85 -0.79 13.64
CA LYS A 327 5.18 -1.09 14.91
C LYS A 327 4.35 -2.38 14.80
N TYR A 328 3.77 -2.63 13.64
CA TYR A 328 2.86 -3.73 13.39
C TYR A 328 3.56 -4.92 12.71
N ILE A 329 3.23 -6.12 13.17
CA ILE A 329 3.51 -7.39 12.51
C ILE A 329 2.16 -8.09 12.31
N HIS A 330 1.82 -8.40 11.07
CA HIS A 330 0.61 -9.16 10.77
C HIS A 330 0.90 -10.65 10.93
N ILE A 331 0.04 -11.35 11.66
CA ILE A 331 0.21 -12.77 12.01
C ILE A 331 -0.91 -13.65 11.45
N GLY A 332 -1.65 -13.16 10.47
CA GLY A 332 -2.74 -13.89 9.84
C GLY A 332 -3.88 -14.22 10.80
N GLY A 333 -4.11 -15.50 11.00
CA GLY A 333 -5.12 -16.04 11.91
C GLY A 333 -6.38 -16.53 11.22
N ASP A 334 -6.46 -16.37 9.90
CA ASP A 334 -7.58 -16.75 9.07
C ASP A 334 -7.56 -18.24 8.70
N GLU A 335 -8.73 -18.71 8.32
CA GLU A 335 -9.00 -19.98 7.64
C GLU A 335 -8.26 -21.22 8.19
N ALA A 336 -7.88 -21.23 9.47
CA ALA A 336 -7.20 -22.39 10.08
C ALA A 336 -8.21 -23.51 10.40
N PRO A 337 -8.22 -24.65 9.67
CA PRO A 337 -9.14 -25.74 9.95
C PRO A 337 -8.86 -26.41 11.29
N ARG A 338 -9.91 -26.67 12.06
CA ARG A 338 -9.84 -27.21 13.43
C ARG A 338 -9.61 -28.73 13.48
N THR A 339 -9.90 -29.43 12.40
CA THR A 339 -9.95 -30.91 12.32
C THR A 339 -8.66 -31.59 12.79
N ARG A 340 -7.49 -31.02 12.46
CA ARG A 340 -6.21 -31.61 12.91
C ARG A 340 -6.03 -31.47 14.42
N TRP A 341 -6.43 -30.35 15.00
CA TRP A 341 -6.30 -30.14 16.46
C TRP A 341 -7.26 -31.01 17.26
N GLU A 342 -8.49 -31.23 16.77
CA GLU A 342 -9.48 -32.12 17.39
C GLU A 342 -8.92 -33.53 17.60
N MET A 343 -8.17 -34.03 16.61
CA MET A 343 -7.63 -35.38 16.61
C MET A 343 -6.20 -35.50 17.19
N CYS A 344 -5.53 -34.37 17.40
CA CYS A 344 -4.12 -34.35 17.83
C CYS A 344 -3.97 -34.53 19.34
N PRO A 345 -3.34 -35.60 19.85
CA PRO A 345 -3.16 -35.80 21.30
C PRO A 345 -2.37 -34.68 21.98
N LYS A 346 -1.43 -34.04 21.26
CA LYS A 346 -0.64 -32.93 21.79
C LYS A 346 -1.51 -31.68 21.95
N CYS A 347 -2.34 -31.33 20.95
CA CYS A 347 -3.25 -30.19 20.99
C CYS A 347 -4.32 -30.38 22.06
N GLN A 348 -4.93 -31.56 22.15
CA GLN A 348 -5.90 -31.88 23.19
C GLN A 348 -5.25 -31.93 24.59
N GLY A 349 -3.99 -32.38 24.68
CA GLY A 349 -3.20 -32.33 25.91
C GLY A 349 -2.96 -30.89 26.39
N LEU A 350 -2.61 -29.97 25.48
CA LEU A 350 -2.48 -28.54 25.79
C LEU A 350 -3.81 -27.95 26.23
N ALA A 351 -4.88 -28.21 25.48
CA ALA A 351 -6.23 -27.72 25.80
C ALA A 351 -6.65 -28.12 27.23
N LYS A 352 -6.41 -29.40 27.58
CA LYS A 352 -6.69 -29.91 28.93
C LYS A 352 -5.84 -29.22 29.98
N LYS A 353 -4.53 -29.07 29.74
CA LYS A 353 -3.58 -28.42 30.67
C LYS A 353 -3.97 -26.97 30.94
N GLU A 354 -4.33 -26.23 29.90
CA GLU A 354 -4.70 -24.80 29.99
C GLU A 354 -6.19 -24.58 30.34
N GLY A 355 -6.96 -25.67 30.56
CA GLY A 355 -8.38 -25.58 30.91
C GLY A 355 -9.28 -25.04 29.80
N LEU A 356 -8.84 -25.11 28.54
CA LEU A 356 -9.61 -24.66 27.38
C LEU A 356 -10.77 -25.61 27.12
N ARG A 357 -12.01 -25.10 27.12
CA ARG A 357 -13.22 -25.91 26.99
C ARG A 357 -14.21 -25.27 26.03
N THR A 358 -14.92 -26.10 25.32
CA THR A 358 -16.08 -25.68 24.52
C THR A 358 -17.15 -25.05 25.39
N ASP A 359 -17.70 -23.95 24.95
CA ASP A 359 -18.89 -23.31 25.52
C ASP A 359 -19.97 -23.07 24.45
N ARG A 360 -20.95 -22.22 24.74
CA ARG A 360 -22.05 -21.92 23.78
C ARG A 360 -21.60 -21.15 22.54
N LYS A 361 -20.43 -20.51 22.56
CA LYS A 361 -19.97 -19.58 21.53
C LYS A 361 -18.73 -20.10 20.78
N HIS A 362 -17.86 -20.82 21.47
CA HIS A 362 -16.55 -21.19 20.96
C HIS A 362 -16.22 -22.64 21.29
N SER A 363 -15.60 -23.31 20.32
CA SER A 363 -15.03 -24.65 20.50
C SER A 363 -13.74 -24.62 21.33
N THR A 364 -13.27 -25.78 21.78
CA THR A 364 -11.95 -25.93 22.40
C THR A 364 -10.85 -25.50 21.44
N GLU A 365 -11.02 -25.76 20.14
CA GLU A 365 -10.07 -25.48 19.09
C GLU A 365 -10.00 -23.96 18.75
N ASP A 366 -11.12 -23.25 18.84
CA ASP A 366 -11.11 -21.76 18.76
C ASP A 366 -10.28 -21.16 19.89
N ARG A 367 -10.42 -21.73 21.09
CA ARG A 367 -9.63 -21.32 22.26
C ARG A 367 -8.16 -21.72 22.17
N LEU A 368 -7.84 -22.83 21.49
CA LEU A 368 -6.46 -23.19 21.17
C LEU A 368 -5.83 -22.16 20.21
N GLN A 369 -6.55 -21.70 19.19
CA GLN A 369 -6.08 -20.64 18.34
C GLN A 369 -5.87 -19.34 19.13
N SER A 370 -6.85 -18.93 19.95
CA SER A 370 -6.70 -17.77 20.83
C SER A 370 -5.49 -17.89 21.77
N TYR A 371 -5.22 -19.08 22.30
CA TYR A 371 -4.01 -19.33 23.10
C TYR A 371 -2.74 -19.04 22.30
N CYS A 372 -2.68 -19.54 21.05
CA CYS A 372 -1.56 -19.29 20.15
C CYS A 372 -1.39 -17.79 19.90
N MET A 373 -2.46 -17.10 19.49
CA MET A 373 -2.44 -15.65 19.22
C MET A 373 -1.95 -14.85 20.44
N LYS A 374 -2.48 -15.13 21.63
CA LYS A 374 -2.05 -14.47 22.89
C LYS A 374 -0.59 -14.73 23.23
N ARG A 375 -0.08 -15.93 22.95
CA ARG A 375 1.32 -16.26 23.19
C ARG A 375 2.25 -15.49 22.25
N ILE A 376 1.91 -15.43 20.97
CA ILE A 376 2.67 -14.69 19.96
C ILE A 376 2.55 -13.18 20.20
N GLU A 377 1.37 -12.67 20.54
CA GLU A 377 1.19 -11.26 20.91
C GLU A 377 2.12 -10.88 22.08
N ARG A 378 2.16 -11.67 23.15
CA ARG A 378 3.05 -11.42 24.30
C ARG A 378 4.50 -11.33 23.86
N TYR A 379 4.95 -12.31 23.06
CA TYR A 379 6.31 -12.33 22.52
C TYR A 379 6.66 -11.05 21.75
N LEU A 380 5.73 -10.58 20.90
CA LEU A 380 5.89 -9.37 20.08
C LEU A 380 5.80 -8.09 20.92
N ASN A 381 4.85 -8.01 21.87
CA ASN A 381 4.67 -6.87 22.75
C ASN A 381 5.90 -6.63 23.64
N GLU A 382 6.52 -7.68 24.16
CA GLU A 382 7.78 -7.61 24.94
C GLU A 382 8.94 -7.02 24.12
N ARG A 383 8.80 -7.00 22.77
CA ARG A 383 9.76 -6.44 21.82
C ARG A 383 9.28 -5.15 21.17
N GLY A 384 8.26 -4.51 21.76
CA GLY A 384 7.72 -3.23 21.32
C GLY A 384 6.93 -3.31 20.01
N ARG A 385 6.45 -4.50 19.63
CA ARG A 385 5.61 -4.70 18.43
C ARG A 385 4.17 -5.01 18.83
N GLN A 386 3.23 -4.66 17.95
CA GLN A 386 1.81 -4.93 18.08
C GLN A 386 1.36 -5.86 16.96
N ILE A 387 0.51 -6.83 17.28
CA ILE A 387 -0.02 -7.74 16.26
C ILE A 387 -1.17 -7.09 15.49
N ILE A 388 -1.27 -7.44 14.20
CA ILE A 388 -2.49 -7.39 13.41
C ILE A 388 -2.88 -8.82 13.09
N GLY A 389 -4.18 -9.12 13.06
CA GLY A 389 -4.69 -10.39 12.55
C GLY A 389 -6.03 -10.20 11.86
N TRP A 390 -6.35 -11.14 10.97
CA TRP A 390 -7.65 -11.20 10.32
C TRP A 390 -8.77 -11.39 11.35
N ASP A 391 -10.00 -11.08 11.00
CA ASP A 391 -11.09 -10.99 12.00
C ASP A 391 -11.48 -12.32 12.64
N GLU A 392 -10.91 -13.46 12.21
CA GLU A 392 -10.99 -14.76 12.89
C GLU A 392 -10.32 -14.75 14.28
N ILE A 393 -9.38 -13.84 14.54
CA ILE A 393 -8.80 -13.70 15.89
C ILE A 393 -9.83 -13.26 16.95
N LEU A 394 -11.01 -12.81 16.51
CA LEU A 394 -12.17 -12.56 17.37
C LEU A 394 -12.92 -13.84 17.78
N GLU A 395 -12.56 -14.98 17.19
CA GLU A 395 -13.10 -16.28 17.56
C GLU A 395 -12.34 -16.80 18.78
N GLY A 396 -13.07 -17.14 19.82
CA GLY A 396 -12.47 -17.37 21.14
C GLY A 396 -12.28 -16.06 21.92
N ASP A 397 -11.15 -15.89 22.57
CA ASP A 397 -10.83 -14.66 23.32
C ASP A 397 -9.73 -13.89 22.59
N VAL A 398 -10.06 -12.72 22.06
CA VAL A 398 -9.09 -11.87 21.37
C VAL A 398 -7.90 -11.49 22.27
N ALA A 399 -6.71 -11.42 21.69
CA ALA A 399 -5.51 -10.99 22.40
C ALA A 399 -5.61 -9.49 22.76
N PRO A 400 -5.19 -9.07 23.98
CA PRO A 400 -5.55 -7.76 24.56
C PRO A 400 -5.20 -6.53 23.74
N ASN A 401 -4.07 -6.54 23.02
CA ASN A 401 -3.58 -5.39 22.24
C ASN A 401 -3.63 -5.64 20.73
N ALA A 402 -4.37 -6.68 20.29
CA ALA A 402 -4.47 -7.00 18.88
C ALA A 402 -5.23 -5.93 18.10
N THR A 403 -4.70 -5.55 16.95
CA THR A 403 -5.43 -4.82 15.92
C THR A 403 -6.14 -5.83 15.02
N VAL A 404 -7.41 -5.60 14.74
CA VAL A 404 -8.24 -6.52 13.95
C VAL A 404 -8.38 -6.01 12.51
N MET A 405 -8.01 -6.83 11.54
CA MET A 405 -8.24 -6.55 10.14
C MET A 405 -9.53 -7.25 9.68
N SER A 406 -10.60 -6.46 9.43
CA SER A 406 -11.95 -6.98 9.17
C SER A 406 -12.17 -7.21 7.68
N TRP A 407 -12.13 -8.48 7.24
CA TRP A 407 -12.27 -8.86 5.83
C TRP A 407 -13.58 -9.58 5.48
N ARG A 408 -14.18 -10.33 6.40
CA ARG A 408 -15.48 -11.03 6.23
C ARG A 408 -16.66 -10.05 6.34
N GLY A 409 -16.58 -8.92 5.65
CA GLY A 409 -17.52 -7.80 5.74
C GLY A 409 -17.16 -6.86 6.90
N ILE A 410 -18.11 -5.99 7.28
CA ILE A 410 -17.88 -4.93 8.29
C ILE A 410 -18.14 -5.39 9.74
N ARG A 411 -18.79 -6.55 9.93
CA ARG A 411 -19.24 -7.00 11.27
C ARG A 411 -18.09 -7.29 12.24
N GLY A 412 -17.00 -7.85 11.72
CA GLY A 412 -15.78 -8.09 12.51
C GLY A 412 -15.22 -6.78 13.07
N GLY A 413 -15.11 -5.76 12.23
CA GLY A 413 -14.63 -4.44 12.63
C GLY A 413 -15.54 -3.75 13.64
N ILE A 414 -16.87 -3.79 13.45
CA ILE A 414 -17.84 -3.27 14.42
C ILE A 414 -17.69 -3.97 15.78
N LYS A 415 -17.56 -5.31 15.77
CA LYS A 415 -17.36 -6.08 17.01
C LYS A 415 -16.05 -5.70 17.70
N ALA A 416 -14.96 -5.59 16.95
CA ALA A 416 -13.65 -5.23 17.51
C ALA A 416 -13.64 -3.81 18.08
N ALA A 417 -14.19 -2.81 17.37
CA ALA A 417 -14.29 -1.42 17.84
C ALA A 417 -15.10 -1.32 19.14
N LYS A 418 -16.23 -2.05 19.25
CA LYS A 418 -17.03 -2.15 20.49
C LYS A 418 -16.27 -2.81 21.65
N LEU A 419 -15.34 -3.69 21.35
CA LEU A 419 -14.42 -4.29 22.33
C LEU A 419 -13.19 -3.40 22.60
N LYS A 420 -13.11 -2.21 21.98
CA LYS A 420 -12.01 -1.24 22.12
C LYS A 420 -10.69 -1.73 21.52
N HIS A 421 -10.75 -2.55 20.50
CA HIS A 421 -9.59 -2.90 19.67
C HIS A 421 -9.49 -1.99 18.46
N ASP A 422 -8.29 -1.63 18.10
CA ASP A 422 -8.00 -0.95 16.84
C ASP A 422 -8.41 -1.83 15.66
N VAL A 423 -8.94 -1.20 14.62
CA VAL A 423 -9.54 -1.86 13.45
C VAL A 423 -8.99 -1.28 12.16
N ILE A 424 -8.64 -2.14 11.23
CA ILE A 424 -8.40 -1.80 9.83
C ILE A 424 -9.53 -2.46 9.01
N MET A 425 -10.27 -1.64 8.26
CA MET A 425 -11.38 -2.13 7.45
C MET A 425 -10.87 -2.58 6.08
N THR A 426 -11.16 -3.83 5.74
CA THR A 426 -10.79 -4.41 4.43
C THR A 426 -11.87 -5.40 3.92
N PRO A 427 -13.18 -5.03 4.00
CA PRO A 427 -14.25 -5.96 3.69
C PRO A 427 -14.16 -6.42 2.22
N ASN A 428 -14.21 -7.75 2.02
CA ASN A 428 -13.99 -8.37 0.72
C ASN A 428 -14.96 -7.90 -0.36
N ASP A 429 -16.18 -7.54 0.00
CA ASP A 429 -17.18 -7.00 -0.93
C ASP A 429 -16.79 -5.64 -1.54
N TYR A 430 -15.84 -4.90 -0.93
CA TYR A 430 -15.43 -3.55 -1.33
C TYR A 430 -13.94 -3.42 -1.60
N MET A 431 -13.09 -4.16 -0.87
CA MET A 431 -11.65 -3.92 -0.80
C MET A 431 -10.79 -5.06 -1.34
N TYR A 432 -11.39 -6.14 -1.89
CA TYR A 432 -10.62 -7.20 -2.53
C TYR A 432 -10.45 -6.89 -4.03
N PHE A 433 -9.25 -6.45 -4.38
CA PHE A 433 -8.93 -6.05 -5.75
C PHE A 433 -8.51 -7.23 -6.65
N ASP A 434 -8.47 -8.42 -6.14
CA ASP A 434 -8.45 -9.68 -6.90
C ASP A 434 -9.83 -10.07 -7.46
N TYR A 435 -10.91 -9.35 -7.07
CA TYR A 435 -12.26 -9.53 -7.60
C TYR A 435 -12.43 -8.77 -8.92
N TYR A 436 -13.40 -9.22 -9.75
CA TYR A 436 -13.72 -8.58 -11.02
C TYR A 436 -13.99 -7.07 -10.87
N GLN A 437 -13.48 -6.26 -11.79
CA GLN A 437 -13.69 -4.81 -11.77
C GLN A 437 -14.99 -4.39 -12.50
N SER A 438 -15.57 -5.29 -13.27
CA SER A 438 -16.77 -5.05 -14.08
C SER A 438 -17.74 -6.21 -13.96
N ASP A 439 -19.03 -5.94 -14.14
CA ASP A 439 -20.06 -6.97 -14.25
C ASP A 439 -19.98 -7.72 -15.57
N ASP A 440 -19.34 -7.14 -16.61
CA ASP A 440 -19.05 -7.80 -17.88
C ASP A 440 -17.76 -8.63 -17.75
N LYS A 441 -17.89 -9.80 -17.15
CA LYS A 441 -16.78 -10.72 -16.91
C LYS A 441 -16.10 -11.23 -18.18
N ALA A 442 -16.76 -11.10 -19.34
CA ALA A 442 -16.17 -11.53 -20.62
C ALA A 442 -15.01 -10.61 -21.10
N GLN A 443 -14.95 -9.39 -20.58
CA GLN A 443 -13.87 -8.44 -20.85
C GLN A 443 -12.77 -8.45 -19.78
N GLU A 444 -12.94 -9.23 -18.72
CA GLU A 444 -12.04 -9.29 -17.59
C GLU A 444 -11.15 -10.53 -17.64
N PRO A 445 -9.90 -10.46 -17.16
CA PRO A 445 -9.14 -11.66 -16.86
C PRO A 445 -9.84 -12.50 -15.79
N LEU A 446 -9.46 -13.78 -15.68
CA LEU A 446 -9.97 -14.62 -14.59
C LEU A 446 -9.67 -13.97 -13.24
N ALA A 447 -10.71 -13.82 -12.41
CA ALA A 447 -10.65 -13.18 -11.11
C ALA A 447 -11.51 -13.93 -10.09
N MET A 448 -11.34 -13.61 -8.82
CA MET A 448 -12.15 -14.12 -7.73
C MET A 448 -13.50 -13.40 -7.61
N GLY A 449 -14.43 -13.99 -6.91
CA GLY A 449 -15.63 -13.37 -6.34
C GLY A 449 -16.61 -12.73 -7.30
N SER A 450 -17.29 -11.72 -6.79
CA SER A 450 -18.23 -10.84 -7.48
C SER A 450 -17.57 -9.54 -7.90
N GLY A 451 -18.30 -8.64 -8.58
CA GLY A 451 -17.77 -7.35 -8.99
C GLY A 451 -17.44 -6.41 -7.82
N VAL A 452 -16.23 -5.86 -7.85
CA VAL A 452 -15.78 -4.75 -7.00
C VAL A 452 -15.40 -3.60 -7.93
N THR A 453 -16.40 -2.81 -8.33
CA THR A 453 -16.23 -1.71 -9.28
C THR A 453 -15.60 -0.48 -8.63
N VAL A 454 -15.08 0.45 -9.44
CA VAL A 454 -14.57 1.74 -8.96
C VAL A 454 -15.63 2.50 -8.15
N GLU A 455 -16.88 2.51 -8.62
CA GLU A 455 -18.00 3.15 -7.92
C GLU A 455 -18.26 2.50 -6.56
N LYS A 456 -18.21 1.17 -6.49
CA LYS A 456 -18.43 0.43 -5.25
C LYS A 456 -17.31 0.71 -4.22
N VAL A 457 -16.06 0.76 -4.67
CA VAL A 457 -14.92 1.17 -3.81
C VAL A 457 -15.11 2.59 -3.32
N TYR A 458 -15.41 3.54 -4.24
CA TYR A 458 -15.60 4.95 -3.92
C TYR A 458 -16.75 5.18 -2.93
N GLY A 459 -17.84 4.43 -3.07
CA GLY A 459 -19.02 4.53 -2.20
C GLY A 459 -18.84 3.93 -0.80
N PHE A 460 -17.75 3.23 -0.55
CA PHE A 460 -17.53 2.60 0.76
C PHE A 460 -17.29 3.64 1.87
N GLU A 461 -17.99 3.45 3.02
CA GLU A 461 -17.78 4.20 4.24
C GLU A 461 -17.24 3.26 5.34
N PRO A 462 -15.96 3.46 5.74
CA PRO A 462 -15.32 2.56 6.71
C PRO A 462 -15.86 2.68 8.13
N VAL A 463 -16.39 3.84 8.50
CA VAL A 463 -16.92 4.10 9.83
C VAL A 463 -18.40 3.79 9.86
N ALA A 464 -18.75 2.57 10.32
CA ALA A 464 -20.13 2.11 10.37
C ALA A 464 -21.01 3.02 11.24
N THR A 465 -22.26 3.23 10.81
CA THR A 465 -23.27 4.05 11.51
C THR A 465 -23.68 3.46 12.86
N GLU A 466 -23.51 2.14 13.05
CA GLU A 466 -23.79 1.40 14.28
C GLU A 466 -22.78 1.65 15.40
N LEU A 467 -21.67 2.34 15.10
CA LEU A 467 -20.65 2.69 16.09
C LEU A 467 -21.00 4.01 16.78
N GLU A 468 -20.93 4.01 18.10
CA GLU A 468 -21.05 5.23 18.88
C GLU A 468 -19.81 6.13 18.71
N LYS A 469 -19.92 7.41 19.07
CA LYS A 469 -18.85 8.41 18.89
C LYS A 469 -17.51 7.93 19.47
N GLU A 470 -17.54 7.34 20.67
CA GLU A 470 -16.34 6.85 21.35
C GLU A 470 -15.77 5.55 20.76
N GLU A 471 -16.57 4.81 19.97
CA GLU A 471 -16.15 3.59 19.31
C GLU A 471 -15.51 3.87 17.94
N LYS A 472 -15.94 4.94 17.26
CA LYS A 472 -15.44 5.34 15.93
C LYS A 472 -13.93 5.59 15.89
N LYS A 473 -13.34 6.05 16.99
CA LYS A 473 -11.90 6.30 17.10
C LYS A 473 -11.01 5.07 16.96
N TYR A 474 -11.58 3.87 17.12
CA TYR A 474 -10.86 2.61 16.94
C TYR A 474 -10.74 2.20 15.46
N ILE A 475 -11.47 2.83 14.55
CA ILE A 475 -11.28 2.62 13.12
C ILE A 475 -10.06 3.42 12.65
N LEU A 476 -8.93 2.75 12.53
CA LEU A 476 -7.66 3.36 12.13
C LEU A 476 -7.66 3.77 10.66
N GLY A 477 -8.39 3.04 9.82
CA GLY A 477 -8.46 3.29 8.39
C GLY A 477 -8.87 2.08 7.56
N VAL A 478 -8.47 2.10 6.31
CA VAL A 478 -8.90 1.16 5.26
C VAL A 478 -7.70 0.63 4.49
N GLN A 479 -7.81 -0.63 4.08
CA GLN A 479 -6.86 -1.28 3.19
C GLN A 479 -7.59 -2.01 2.07
N ALA A 480 -7.01 -2.05 0.85
CA ALA A 480 -7.41 -3.00 -0.16
C ALA A 480 -6.38 -4.12 -0.31
N ASN A 481 -6.85 -5.30 -0.72
CA ASN A 481 -6.04 -6.50 -0.84
C ASN A 481 -5.96 -6.97 -2.30
N VAL A 482 -4.76 -7.38 -2.71
CA VAL A 482 -4.51 -8.03 -4.01
C VAL A 482 -3.99 -9.42 -3.73
N TRP A 483 -4.91 -10.38 -3.64
CA TRP A 483 -4.60 -11.80 -3.59
C TRP A 483 -4.21 -12.27 -4.99
N THR A 484 -3.25 -13.19 -5.09
CA THR A 484 -2.61 -13.45 -6.39
C THR A 484 -2.82 -14.87 -6.93
N GLU A 485 -3.83 -15.60 -6.49
CA GLU A 485 -4.13 -16.94 -7.01
C GLU A 485 -4.25 -16.97 -8.53
N TYR A 486 -4.88 -15.94 -9.11
CA TYR A 486 -5.06 -15.80 -10.56
C TYR A 486 -4.24 -14.67 -11.18
N ILE A 487 -3.43 -13.99 -10.38
CA ILE A 487 -2.67 -12.79 -10.80
C ILE A 487 -1.18 -13.13 -10.83
N ALA A 488 -0.70 -13.61 -11.97
CA ALA A 488 0.65 -14.18 -12.08
C ALA A 488 1.72 -13.19 -12.55
N THR A 489 1.35 -11.99 -13.03
CA THR A 489 2.30 -11.03 -13.60
C THR A 489 2.15 -9.62 -13.03
N PRO A 490 3.22 -8.81 -13.05
CA PRO A 490 3.17 -7.40 -12.69
C PRO A 490 2.07 -6.60 -13.39
N GLU A 491 1.92 -6.79 -14.69
CA GLU A 491 0.92 -6.09 -15.49
C GLU A 491 -0.50 -6.48 -15.09
N HIS A 492 -0.69 -7.72 -14.64
CA HIS A 492 -1.99 -8.17 -14.15
C HIS A 492 -2.30 -7.56 -12.77
N VAL A 493 -1.31 -7.44 -11.87
CA VAL A 493 -1.48 -6.71 -10.61
C VAL A 493 -1.90 -5.26 -10.87
N GLU A 494 -1.19 -4.56 -11.75
CA GLU A 494 -1.52 -3.18 -12.12
C GLU A 494 -2.93 -3.05 -12.70
N TYR A 495 -3.31 -3.96 -13.61
CA TYR A 495 -4.66 -4.01 -14.18
C TYR A 495 -5.72 -4.14 -13.08
N MET A 496 -5.51 -5.05 -12.13
CA MET A 496 -6.48 -5.32 -11.08
C MET A 496 -6.58 -4.19 -10.06
N MET A 497 -5.50 -3.46 -9.78
CA MET A 497 -5.54 -2.36 -8.82
C MET A 497 -5.95 -1.02 -9.43
N VAL A 498 -5.66 -0.76 -10.72
CA VAL A 498 -5.89 0.55 -11.36
C VAL A 498 -7.07 0.48 -12.32
N PRO A 499 -8.11 1.34 -12.18
CA PRO A 499 -8.14 2.60 -11.43
C PRO A 499 -8.73 2.53 -9.99
N ARG A 500 -9.07 1.36 -9.45
CA ARG A 500 -9.70 1.25 -8.10
C ARG A 500 -8.87 1.88 -6.99
N ILE A 501 -7.53 1.86 -7.10
CA ILE A 501 -6.63 2.50 -6.14
C ILE A 501 -6.88 4.02 -6.01
N ALA A 502 -7.29 4.70 -7.08
CA ALA A 502 -7.65 6.11 -7.04
C ALA A 502 -8.91 6.36 -6.21
N ALA A 503 -9.92 5.49 -6.34
CA ALA A 503 -11.14 5.54 -5.53
C ALA A 503 -10.82 5.26 -4.05
N LEU A 504 -9.99 4.26 -3.78
CA LEU A 504 -9.50 3.95 -2.44
C LEU A 504 -8.76 5.13 -1.80
N ALA A 505 -7.92 5.83 -2.57
CA ALA A 505 -7.20 7.01 -2.08
C ALA A 505 -8.15 8.09 -1.54
N GLU A 506 -9.27 8.37 -2.21
CA GLU A 506 -10.27 9.34 -1.71
C GLU A 506 -11.10 8.79 -0.53
N VAL A 507 -11.39 7.51 -0.48
CA VAL A 507 -12.01 6.89 0.71
C VAL A 507 -11.12 7.02 1.95
N GLN A 508 -9.82 6.89 1.78
CA GLN A 508 -8.84 6.98 2.86
C GLN A 508 -8.53 8.42 3.29
N TRP A 509 -8.76 9.39 2.40
CA TRP A 509 -8.31 10.77 2.57
C TRP A 509 -9.42 11.75 2.90
N MET A 510 -10.55 11.68 2.18
CA MET A 510 -11.63 12.68 2.24
C MET A 510 -12.69 12.35 3.27
N MET A 511 -13.38 13.38 3.76
CA MET A 511 -14.59 13.20 4.56
C MET A 511 -15.76 12.74 3.66
N PRO A 512 -16.72 11.93 4.18
CA PRO A 512 -17.81 11.39 3.37
C PRO A 512 -18.65 12.44 2.65
N GLU A 513 -18.88 13.58 3.33
CA GLU A 513 -19.67 14.71 2.84
C GLU A 513 -19.02 15.50 1.70
N GLU A 514 -17.70 15.34 1.52
CA GLU A 514 -16.92 16.01 0.46
C GLU A 514 -16.87 15.18 -0.82
N LYS A 515 -17.31 13.90 -0.78
CA LYS A 515 -17.18 12.97 -1.88
C LYS A 515 -18.27 13.17 -2.92
N ASP A 516 -17.87 13.36 -4.19
CA ASP A 516 -18.72 13.39 -5.37
C ASP A 516 -18.16 12.47 -6.45
N TYR A 517 -18.88 11.39 -6.77
CA TYR A 517 -18.39 10.39 -7.72
C TYR A 517 -18.28 10.93 -9.15
N GLN A 518 -19.14 11.84 -9.57
CA GLN A 518 -19.11 12.41 -10.92
C GLN A 518 -17.91 13.35 -11.09
N GLU A 519 -17.63 14.17 -10.09
CA GLU A 519 -16.43 15.01 -10.06
C GLU A 519 -15.15 14.17 -9.90
N PHE A 520 -15.18 13.09 -9.13
CA PHE A 520 -14.08 12.12 -9.06
C PHE A 520 -13.74 11.53 -10.44
N LEU A 521 -14.73 11.13 -11.24
CA LEU A 521 -14.49 10.58 -12.59
C LEU A 521 -13.82 11.59 -13.53
N LYS A 522 -14.11 12.89 -13.38
CA LYS A 522 -13.43 13.95 -14.15
C LYS A 522 -11.95 14.03 -13.73
N ARG A 523 -11.66 14.07 -12.45
CA ARG A 523 -10.29 14.08 -11.92
C ARG A 523 -9.50 12.81 -12.29
N LEU A 524 -10.18 11.66 -12.30
CA LEU A 524 -9.58 10.40 -12.69
C LEU A 524 -9.03 10.45 -14.12
N SER A 525 -9.70 11.18 -15.02
CA SER A 525 -9.24 11.35 -16.40
C SER A 525 -7.85 12.02 -16.49
N SER A 526 -7.56 12.97 -15.61
CA SER A 526 -6.24 13.61 -15.51
C SER A 526 -5.20 12.67 -14.92
N LEU A 527 -5.56 11.93 -13.88
CA LEU A 527 -4.66 10.95 -13.25
C LEU A 527 -4.25 9.84 -14.22
N VAL A 528 -5.11 9.47 -15.18
CA VAL A 528 -4.78 8.54 -16.27
C VAL A 528 -3.60 9.02 -17.11
N GLY A 529 -3.39 10.32 -17.24
CA GLY A 529 -2.19 10.88 -17.88
C GLY A 529 -0.90 10.40 -17.21
N PHE A 530 -0.87 10.34 -15.88
CA PHE A 530 0.26 9.81 -15.12
C PHE A 530 0.42 8.31 -15.31
N TYR A 531 -0.66 7.52 -15.29
CA TYR A 531 -0.59 6.08 -15.55
C TYR A 531 -0.01 5.78 -16.95
N LYS A 532 -0.39 6.58 -17.96
CA LYS A 532 0.16 6.43 -19.32
C LYS A 532 1.64 6.78 -19.36
N ARG A 533 2.05 7.90 -18.73
CA ARG A 533 3.47 8.31 -18.68
C ARG A 533 4.32 7.24 -18.01
N GLU A 534 3.86 6.73 -16.88
CA GLU A 534 4.54 5.67 -16.11
C GLU A 534 4.37 4.27 -16.73
N SER A 535 3.68 4.14 -17.87
CA SER A 535 3.41 2.86 -18.52
C SER A 535 2.70 1.85 -17.61
N VAL A 536 1.81 2.33 -16.74
CA VAL A 536 1.00 1.47 -15.86
C VAL A 536 -0.08 0.78 -16.69
N ASN A 537 -0.21 -0.53 -16.54
CA ASN A 537 -1.29 -1.31 -17.16
C ASN A 537 -2.58 -1.15 -16.34
N TYR A 538 -3.54 -0.37 -16.84
CA TYR A 538 -4.80 -0.11 -16.14
C TYR A 538 -6.02 -0.62 -16.91
N ALA A 539 -7.12 -0.88 -16.24
CA ALA A 539 -8.38 -1.36 -16.85
C ALA A 539 -9.06 -0.25 -17.64
N LYS A 540 -8.67 -0.09 -18.91
CA LYS A 540 -9.09 1.02 -19.81
C LYS A 540 -10.60 1.07 -20.05
N HIS A 541 -11.25 -0.09 -20.16
CA HIS A 541 -12.70 -0.20 -20.43
C HIS A 541 -13.58 0.40 -19.31
N ILE A 542 -13.06 0.50 -18.10
CA ILE A 542 -13.76 1.14 -16.98
C ILE A 542 -13.93 2.65 -17.20
N LEU A 543 -13.00 3.27 -17.94
CA LEU A 543 -12.99 4.72 -18.21
C LEU A 543 -13.72 5.09 -19.49
N MET A 544 -14.18 4.13 -20.28
CA MET A 544 -14.88 4.34 -21.54
C MET A 544 -16.41 4.33 -21.40
N LYS A 545 -16.90 4.16 -20.20
CA LYS A 545 -18.33 4.23 -19.87
C LYS A 545 -18.66 5.61 -19.35
#